data_fc2627331d61b288cd807bf66f945485
#
_entry.id   fc2627331d61b288cd807bf66f945485
#
_cell.length_a   1.000
_cell.length_b   1.000
_cell.length_c   1.000
_cell.angle_alpha   90.00
_cell.angle_beta   90.00
_cell.angle_gamma   90.00
#
_symmetry.space_group_name_H-M   'P 1'
#
loop_
_entity.id
_entity.type
_entity.pdbx_description
1 polymer ?
#
loop_
_entity_poly.entity_id
_entity_poly.type
_entity_poly.pdbx_seq_one_letter_code
_entity_poly.pdbx_strand_id
1 'polypeptide(L)'
;SFGDYSLLLDVGQKMARRHHLVIDGKTVIDMQNLWLPPTASQIVHLKAGKHQLRAELTRDDKPVVYYQKVTNETVFRSPVATSVDYTVFVGSADEVIATYRHLTGDCPLIPSWALGYIHCRERFHSSEEILQTANRFKQEKMPLSMIVQDWQYWGKYGWNAMQFDEQFYPDPKALTDSLHAM
;
A
#
# COMPACT_ATOMS: atom_id res chain seq x y z
N SER A 1 23.31 -21.44 15.55
CA SER A 1 22.64 -22.48 16.36
C SER A 1 21.49 -23.09 15.55
N PHE A 2 21.05 -24.25 15.94
CA PHE A 2 19.87 -24.94 15.38
C PHE A 2 18.57 -24.21 15.78
N GLY A 3 17.60 -24.11 14.86
CA GLY A 3 16.27 -23.57 15.15
C GLY A 3 15.61 -22.82 13.98
N ASP A 4 14.52 -22.16 14.29
CA ASP A 4 13.78 -21.32 13.34
C ASP A 4 14.34 -19.91 13.35
N TYR A 5 14.47 -19.34 12.16
CA TYR A 5 14.95 -18.00 11.92
C TYR A 5 13.98 -17.24 11.05
N SER A 6 13.63 -16.05 11.49
CA SER A 6 12.97 -15.06 10.62
C SER A 6 14.03 -14.40 9.76
N LEU A 7 13.83 -14.45 8.47
CA LEU A 7 14.66 -13.76 7.48
C LEU A 7 13.86 -12.62 6.87
N LEU A 8 14.49 -11.48 6.69
CA LEU A 8 13.96 -10.36 5.93
C LEU A 8 14.94 -10.03 4.81
N LEU A 9 14.51 -10.17 3.57
CA LEU A 9 15.26 -9.71 2.40
C LEU A 9 14.80 -8.30 2.04
N ASP A 10 15.72 -7.35 2.12
CA ASP A 10 15.54 -5.98 1.68
C ASP A 10 16.36 -5.77 0.41
N VAL A 11 15.72 -5.42 -0.70
CA VAL A 11 16.36 -5.18 -1.99
C VAL A 11 16.58 -3.70 -2.29
N GLY A 12 16.33 -2.82 -1.34
CA GLY A 12 16.50 -1.38 -1.45
C GLY A 12 15.21 -0.62 -1.70
N GLN A 13 15.32 0.66 -2.06
CA GLN A 13 14.21 1.63 -2.08
C GLN A 13 13.26 1.51 -3.28
N LYS A 14 13.50 0.60 -4.21
CA LYS A 14 12.70 0.51 -5.45
C LYS A 14 11.63 -0.56 -5.32
N MET A 15 10.39 -0.19 -5.62
CA MET A 15 9.26 -1.11 -5.78
C MET A 15 9.40 -1.96 -7.06
N ALA A 16 8.54 -2.95 -7.19
CA ALA A 16 8.45 -3.83 -8.37
C ALA A 16 9.69 -4.71 -8.61
N ARG A 17 10.47 -4.96 -7.58
CA ARG A 17 11.65 -5.83 -7.68
C ARG A 17 11.29 -7.27 -7.35
N ARG A 18 11.98 -8.20 -7.99
CA ARG A 18 11.90 -9.61 -7.62
C ARG A 18 12.64 -9.83 -6.31
N HIS A 19 11.96 -10.50 -5.37
CA HIS A 19 12.56 -10.99 -4.15
C HIS A 19 12.76 -12.49 -4.29
N HIS A 20 13.98 -12.92 -4.54
CA HIS A 20 14.30 -14.33 -4.69
C HIS A 20 15.50 -14.68 -3.82
N LEU A 21 15.26 -15.52 -2.81
CA LEU A 21 16.28 -15.99 -1.89
C LEU A 21 16.30 -17.51 -1.84
N VAL A 22 17.46 -18.06 -2.06
CA VAL A 22 17.74 -19.49 -1.96
C VAL A 22 18.70 -19.73 -0.79
N ILE A 23 18.40 -20.73 0.02
CA ILE A 23 19.30 -21.19 1.10
C ILE A 23 19.56 -22.66 0.91
N ASP A 24 20.84 -23.04 0.85
CA ASP A 24 21.31 -24.41 0.64
C ASP A 24 20.63 -25.12 -0.52
N GLY A 25 20.42 -24.37 -1.62
CA GLY A 25 19.79 -24.90 -2.83
C GLY A 25 18.25 -24.91 -2.79
N LYS A 26 17.62 -24.55 -1.68
CA LYS A 26 16.15 -24.48 -1.55
C LYS A 26 15.67 -23.04 -1.64
N THR A 27 14.74 -22.76 -2.54
CA THR A 27 14.06 -21.46 -2.60
C THR A 27 13.21 -21.23 -1.36
N VAL A 28 13.46 -20.13 -0.65
CA VAL A 28 12.76 -19.75 0.57
C VAL A 28 11.91 -18.48 0.42
N ILE A 29 12.33 -17.58 -0.49
CA ILE A 29 11.53 -16.41 -0.90
C ILE A 29 11.50 -16.41 -2.42
N ASP A 30 10.33 -16.34 -3.02
CA ASP A 30 10.13 -16.12 -4.46
C ASP A 30 8.86 -15.29 -4.65
N MET A 31 9.03 -13.97 -4.69
CA MET A 31 7.95 -13.02 -4.79
C MET A 31 8.25 -12.00 -5.88
N GLN A 32 7.29 -11.78 -6.74
CA GLN A 32 7.35 -10.72 -7.75
C GLN A 32 5.97 -10.09 -7.88
N ASN A 33 5.90 -8.80 -7.60
CA ASN A 33 4.71 -8.01 -7.80
C ASN A 33 5.09 -6.54 -7.97
N LEU A 34 4.41 -5.84 -8.87
CA LEU A 34 4.65 -4.42 -9.14
C LEU A 34 4.48 -3.51 -7.92
N TRP A 35 3.66 -3.91 -6.96
CA TRP A 35 3.27 -3.11 -5.80
C TRP A 35 3.86 -3.61 -4.48
N LEU A 36 4.70 -4.64 -4.52
CA LEU A 36 5.37 -5.09 -3.29
C LEU A 36 6.36 -4.04 -2.78
N PRO A 37 6.39 -3.83 -1.46
CA PRO A 37 7.45 -3.04 -0.84
C PRO A 37 8.82 -3.71 -1.08
N PRO A 38 9.94 -2.97 -0.90
CA PRO A 38 11.28 -3.49 -1.18
C PRO A 38 11.76 -4.57 -0.20
N THR A 39 10.87 -5.09 0.63
CA THR A 39 11.19 -6.11 1.63
C THR A 39 10.27 -7.32 1.51
N ALA A 40 10.81 -8.50 1.72
CA ALA A 40 10.06 -9.75 1.87
C ALA A 40 10.62 -10.58 3.01
N SER A 41 9.77 -11.26 3.77
CA SER A 41 10.17 -12.04 4.93
C SER A 41 9.67 -13.48 4.88
N GLN A 42 10.42 -14.38 5.51
CA GLN A 42 10.07 -15.79 5.65
C GLN A 42 10.72 -16.38 6.90
N ILE A 43 10.02 -17.31 7.54
CA ILE A 43 10.60 -18.14 8.61
C ILE A 43 11.18 -19.42 7.99
N VAL A 44 12.42 -19.72 8.33
CA VAL A 44 13.14 -20.90 7.85
C VAL A 44 13.72 -21.68 9.00
N HIS A 45 13.70 -23.01 8.87
CA HIS A 45 14.34 -23.89 9.85
C HIS A 45 15.78 -24.18 9.40
N LEU A 46 16.77 -23.79 10.22
CA LEU A 46 18.19 -23.95 9.91
C LEU A 46 18.87 -24.87 10.92
N LYS A 47 19.73 -25.76 10.43
CA LYS A 47 20.64 -26.55 11.26
C LYS A 47 21.79 -25.67 11.77
N ALA A 48 22.53 -26.15 12.75
CA ALA A 48 23.76 -25.46 13.14
C ALA A 48 24.83 -25.66 12.06
N GLY A 49 25.55 -24.60 11.70
CA GLY A 49 26.63 -24.68 10.73
C GLY A 49 26.68 -23.47 9.78
N LYS A 50 27.38 -23.65 8.69
CA LYS A 50 27.44 -22.68 7.58
C LYS A 50 26.32 -22.96 6.61
N HIS A 51 25.67 -21.91 6.13
CA HIS A 51 24.62 -21.94 5.12
C HIS A 51 25.03 -21.11 3.92
N GLN A 52 24.71 -21.59 2.73
CA GLN A 52 24.92 -20.84 1.49
C GLN A 52 23.65 -20.06 1.16
N LEU A 53 23.76 -18.73 1.09
CA LEU A 53 22.69 -17.86 0.66
C LEU A 53 22.97 -17.36 -0.76
N ARG A 54 21.95 -17.39 -1.62
CA ARG A 54 21.97 -16.82 -2.95
C ARG A 54 20.72 -15.98 -3.15
N ALA A 55 20.90 -14.69 -3.42
CA ALA A 55 19.81 -13.80 -3.82
C ALA A 55 19.94 -13.47 -5.30
N GLU A 56 18.84 -13.57 -6.05
CA GLU A 56 18.77 -13.14 -7.45
C GLU A 56 18.16 -11.74 -7.48
N LEU A 57 18.90 -10.80 -8.04
CA LEU A 57 18.63 -9.37 -7.96
C LEU A 57 18.82 -8.71 -9.31
N THR A 58 18.28 -7.52 -9.47
CA THR A 58 18.58 -6.68 -10.62
C THR A 58 19.83 -5.82 -10.35
N ARG A 59 20.43 -5.30 -11.42
CA ARG A 59 21.73 -4.59 -11.37
C ARG A 59 21.82 -3.47 -10.32
N ASP A 60 20.69 -2.80 -10.06
CA ASP A 60 20.66 -1.60 -9.19
C ASP A 60 20.20 -1.92 -7.76
N ASP A 61 19.96 -3.19 -7.44
CA ASP A 61 19.50 -3.57 -6.11
C ASP A 61 20.66 -3.54 -5.11
N LYS A 62 20.33 -3.20 -3.87
CA LYS A 62 21.25 -3.20 -2.74
C LYS A 62 20.74 -4.16 -1.68
N PRO A 63 20.95 -5.47 -1.85
CA PRO A 63 20.36 -6.46 -0.98
C PRO A 63 20.98 -6.44 0.41
N VAL A 64 20.10 -6.51 1.40
CA VAL A 64 20.48 -6.80 2.78
C VAL A 64 19.58 -7.93 3.28
N VAL A 65 20.19 -8.93 3.91
CA VAL A 65 19.44 -10.00 4.58
C VAL A 65 19.58 -9.78 6.08
N TYR A 66 18.48 -9.46 6.71
CA TYR A 66 18.38 -9.46 8.17
C TYR A 66 17.92 -10.83 8.63
N TYR A 67 18.44 -11.28 9.75
CA TYR A 67 18.02 -12.53 10.34
C TYR A 67 17.89 -12.41 11.86
N GLN A 68 16.92 -13.10 12.39
CA GLN A 68 16.71 -13.18 13.84
C GLN A 68 16.20 -14.58 14.19
N LYS A 69 16.75 -15.16 15.26
CA LYS A 69 16.19 -16.42 15.78
C LYS A 69 14.77 -16.18 16.26
N VAL A 70 13.86 -17.06 15.87
CA VAL A 70 12.47 -17.00 16.35
C VAL A 70 12.44 -17.34 17.83
N THR A 71 11.84 -16.47 18.62
CA THR A 71 11.57 -16.63 20.05
C THR A 71 10.08 -16.42 20.31
N ASN A 72 9.63 -16.68 21.53
CA ASN A 72 8.25 -16.35 21.95
C ASN A 72 8.10 -14.88 22.37
N GLU A 73 8.91 -14.01 21.81
CA GLU A 73 8.94 -12.60 22.11
C GLU A 73 8.41 -11.80 20.92
N THR A 74 7.66 -10.75 21.18
CA THR A 74 7.31 -9.73 20.21
C THR A 74 8.28 -8.56 20.38
N VAL A 75 9.01 -8.21 19.32
CA VAL A 75 10.03 -7.17 19.35
C VAL A 75 9.61 -6.02 18.43
N PHE A 76 9.51 -4.83 19.02
CA PHE A 76 9.36 -3.57 18.29
C PHE A 76 10.71 -2.86 18.23
N ARG A 77 11.15 -2.52 17.04
CA ARG A 77 12.43 -1.82 16.85
C ARG A 77 12.28 -0.68 15.86
N SER A 78 12.73 0.49 16.26
CA SER A 78 12.88 1.64 15.36
C SER A 78 14.26 2.26 15.54
N PRO A 79 15.00 2.56 14.46
CA PRO A 79 16.31 3.22 14.55
C PRO A 79 16.20 4.72 14.85
N VAL A 80 15.00 5.31 14.76
CA VAL A 80 14.80 6.78 14.84
C VAL A 80 13.84 7.19 15.96
N ALA A 81 13.06 6.27 16.53
CA ALA A 81 12.12 6.59 17.61
C ALA A 81 12.81 6.58 18.96
N THR A 82 12.45 7.54 19.81
CA THR A 82 12.92 7.63 21.21
C THR A 82 12.00 6.92 22.20
N SER A 83 10.77 6.63 21.77
CA SER A 83 9.76 5.92 22.58
C SER A 83 8.90 5.03 21.68
N VAL A 84 8.25 4.05 22.30
CA VAL A 84 7.22 3.21 21.68
C VAL A 84 6.02 3.17 22.61
N ASP A 85 4.88 3.63 22.10
CA ASP A 85 3.59 3.53 22.78
C ASP A 85 2.79 2.39 22.14
N TYR A 86 2.29 1.48 22.93
CA TYR A 86 1.49 0.37 22.45
C TYR A 86 0.39 -0.02 23.42
N THR A 87 -0.70 -0.57 22.86
CA THR A 87 -1.80 -1.12 23.63
C THR A 87 -1.98 -2.59 23.28
N VAL A 88 -2.15 -3.41 24.28
CA VAL A 88 -2.44 -4.85 24.12
C VAL A 88 -3.90 -5.10 24.51
N PHE A 89 -4.64 -5.73 23.61
CA PHE A 89 -6.00 -6.17 23.88
C PHE A 89 -5.98 -7.69 24.09
N VAL A 90 -6.68 -8.14 25.14
CA VAL A 90 -6.83 -9.54 25.48
C VAL A 90 -8.31 -9.88 25.58
N GLY A 91 -8.75 -10.91 24.87
CA GLY A 91 -10.17 -11.30 24.85
C GLY A 91 -10.55 -12.02 23.57
N SER A 92 -11.84 -12.27 23.40
CA SER A 92 -12.42 -12.70 22.13
C SER A 92 -12.32 -11.59 21.09
N ALA A 93 -12.52 -11.94 19.81
CA ALA A 93 -12.48 -10.95 18.73
C ALA A 93 -13.46 -9.79 18.95
N ASP A 94 -14.66 -10.09 19.42
CA ASP A 94 -15.68 -9.07 19.68
C ASP A 94 -15.28 -8.14 20.83
N GLU A 95 -14.72 -8.67 21.91
CA GLU A 95 -14.22 -7.88 23.04
C GLU A 95 -13.05 -6.98 22.64
N VAL A 96 -12.12 -7.51 21.85
CA VAL A 96 -10.98 -6.74 21.32
C VAL A 96 -11.46 -5.60 20.44
N ILE A 97 -12.40 -5.85 19.51
CA ILE A 97 -12.97 -4.82 18.63
C ILE A 97 -13.74 -3.78 19.43
N ALA A 98 -14.56 -4.21 20.39
CA ALA A 98 -15.32 -3.30 21.24
C ALA A 98 -14.42 -2.38 22.05
N THR A 99 -13.37 -2.94 22.67
CA THR A 99 -12.39 -2.18 23.45
C THR A 99 -11.60 -1.20 22.57
N TYR A 100 -11.17 -1.65 21.40
CA TYR A 100 -10.50 -0.80 20.42
C TYR A 100 -11.37 0.40 20.03
N ARG A 101 -12.65 0.17 19.70
CA ARG A 101 -13.59 1.24 19.36
C ARG A 101 -13.86 2.18 20.53
N HIS A 102 -13.92 1.66 21.75
CA HIS A 102 -14.03 2.51 22.93
C HIS A 102 -12.86 3.49 23.08
N LEU A 103 -11.63 3.03 22.77
CA LEU A 103 -10.43 3.87 22.84
C LEU A 103 -10.29 4.84 21.66
N THR A 104 -10.66 4.42 20.46
CA THR A 104 -10.46 5.20 19.22
C THR A 104 -11.69 6.01 18.81
N GLY A 105 -12.81 5.78 19.44
CA GLY A 105 -14.10 6.39 19.10
C GLY A 105 -14.91 5.55 18.11
N ASP A 106 -16.19 5.89 18.02
CA ASP A 106 -17.10 5.23 17.09
C ASP A 106 -16.87 5.65 15.65
N CYS A 107 -17.05 4.70 14.73
CA CYS A 107 -17.02 4.98 13.32
C CYS A 107 -18.21 5.90 12.95
N PRO A 108 -17.97 7.04 12.29
CA PRO A 108 -19.06 7.90 11.85
C PRO A 108 -19.90 7.20 10.78
N LEU A 109 -21.20 7.51 10.77
CA LEU A 109 -22.07 7.05 9.69
C LEU A 109 -21.68 7.76 8.40
N ILE A 110 -21.29 6.99 7.40
CA ILE A 110 -20.96 7.54 6.09
C ILE A 110 -22.23 7.97 5.35
N PRO A 111 -22.16 9.02 4.51
CA PRO A 111 -23.32 9.48 3.73
C PRO A 111 -23.72 8.41 2.68
N SER A 112 -25.01 8.38 2.34
CA SER A 112 -25.57 7.37 1.43
C SER A 112 -24.90 7.34 0.05
N TRP A 113 -24.45 8.49 -0.47
CA TRP A 113 -23.76 8.53 -1.75
C TRP A 113 -22.43 7.76 -1.76
N ALA A 114 -21.76 7.64 -0.61
CA ALA A 114 -20.51 6.87 -0.48
C ALA A 114 -20.73 5.35 -0.63
N LEU A 115 -21.97 4.89 -0.56
CA LEU A 115 -22.38 3.50 -0.80
C LEU A 115 -22.83 3.27 -2.25
N GLY A 116 -22.86 4.30 -3.09
CA GLY A 116 -23.21 4.20 -4.49
C GLY A 116 -22.02 3.84 -5.38
N TYR A 117 -22.24 3.88 -6.71
CA TYR A 117 -21.19 3.57 -7.66
C TYR A 117 -20.15 4.69 -7.72
N ILE A 118 -18.89 4.30 -7.48
CA ILE A 118 -17.71 5.16 -7.56
C ILE A 118 -16.93 4.76 -8.80
N HIS A 119 -16.85 5.65 -9.79
CA HIS A 119 -16.09 5.41 -11.00
C HIS A 119 -14.67 5.92 -10.84
N CYS A 120 -13.72 4.99 -10.81
CA CYS A 120 -12.29 5.26 -10.78
C CYS A 120 -11.61 4.56 -11.95
N ARG A 121 -10.68 5.23 -12.58
CA ARG A 121 -9.72 4.61 -13.50
C ARG A 121 -8.35 5.22 -13.24
N GLU A 122 -7.30 4.58 -13.75
CA GLU A 122 -5.93 5.01 -13.49
C GLU A 122 -5.75 6.52 -13.67
N ARG A 123 -6.35 7.08 -14.76
CA ARG A 123 -6.39 8.54 -14.98
C ARG A 123 -7.43 8.94 -15.98
N PHE A 124 -7.88 10.18 -15.85
CA PHE A 124 -8.46 11.01 -16.90
C PHE A 124 -7.41 12.01 -17.36
N HIS A 125 -7.42 12.36 -18.64
CA HIS A 125 -6.38 13.22 -19.21
C HIS A 125 -6.74 14.72 -19.12
N SER A 126 -8.01 15.05 -18.87
CA SER A 126 -8.46 16.44 -18.75
C SER A 126 -9.78 16.57 -18.02
N SER A 127 -10.11 17.80 -17.61
CA SER A 127 -11.44 18.16 -17.10
C SER A 127 -12.55 17.79 -18.08
N GLU A 128 -12.32 17.98 -19.36
CA GLU A 128 -13.29 17.65 -20.40
C GLU A 128 -13.59 16.15 -20.44
N GLU A 129 -12.58 15.31 -20.39
CA GLU A 129 -12.77 13.84 -20.37
C GLU A 129 -13.57 13.38 -19.17
N ILE A 130 -13.36 13.98 -18.00
CA ILE A 130 -14.14 13.71 -16.79
C ILE A 130 -15.60 14.06 -17.00
N LEU A 131 -15.88 15.28 -17.51
CA LEU A 131 -17.24 15.75 -17.77
C LEU A 131 -17.95 14.91 -18.83
N GLN A 132 -17.27 14.55 -19.92
CA GLN A 132 -17.80 13.65 -20.95
C GLN A 132 -18.18 12.30 -20.37
N THR A 133 -17.31 11.74 -19.51
CA THR A 133 -17.57 10.46 -18.84
C THR A 133 -18.79 10.55 -17.93
N ALA A 134 -18.88 11.57 -17.07
CA ALA A 134 -20.02 11.77 -16.18
C ALA A 134 -21.33 11.99 -16.96
N ASN A 135 -21.28 12.79 -18.04
CA ASN A 135 -22.43 13.02 -18.93
C ASN A 135 -22.91 11.71 -19.58
N ARG A 136 -21.99 10.82 -19.97
CA ARG A 136 -22.36 9.53 -20.53
C ARG A 136 -23.11 8.68 -19.51
N PHE A 137 -22.67 8.62 -18.25
CA PHE A 137 -23.42 7.94 -17.19
C PHE A 137 -24.84 8.48 -17.05
N LYS A 138 -24.98 9.82 -17.10
CA LYS A 138 -26.30 10.48 -17.06
C LYS A 138 -27.18 10.12 -18.26
N GLN A 139 -26.63 10.16 -19.48
CA GLN A 139 -27.34 9.84 -20.72
C GLN A 139 -27.83 8.39 -20.77
N GLU A 140 -26.97 7.46 -20.32
CA GLU A 140 -27.26 6.03 -20.24
C GLU A 140 -28.13 5.68 -19.02
N LYS A 141 -28.51 6.68 -18.22
CA LYS A 141 -29.29 6.51 -16.97
C LYS A 141 -28.63 5.53 -15.98
N MET A 142 -27.32 5.46 -16.00
CA MET A 142 -26.56 4.69 -15.03
C MET A 142 -26.25 5.54 -13.79
N PRO A 143 -26.53 5.07 -12.58
CA PRO A 143 -26.25 5.83 -11.38
C PRO A 143 -24.74 6.01 -11.21
N LEU A 144 -24.33 7.23 -10.88
CA LEU A 144 -22.95 7.59 -10.57
C LEU A 144 -22.96 8.46 -9.31
N SER A 145 -22.31 8.02 -8.26
CA SER A 145 -22.23 8.76 -6.99
C SER A 145 -20.95 9.58 -6.88
N MET A 146 -19.87 9.09 -7.47
CA MET A 146 -18.58 9.78 -7.43
C MET A 146 -17.74 9.39 -8.64
N ILE A 147 -16.96 10.35 -9.15
CA ILE A 147 -15.90 10.09 -10.12
C ILE A 147 -14.55 10.49 -9.51
N VAL A 148 -13.55 9.67 -9.70
CA VAL A 148 -12.22 9.86 -9.08
C VAL A 148 -11.20 10.18 -10.16
N GLN A 149 -10.55 11.34 -10.02
CA GLN A 149 -9.32 11.66 -10.73
C GLN A 149 -8.15 11.16 -9.88
N ASP A 150 -7.53 10.07 -10.30
CA ASP A 150 -6.49 9.39 -9.53
C ASP A 150 -5.09 9.90 -9.94
N TRP A 151 -4.61 9.47 -11.10
CA TRP A 151 -3.20 9.56 -11.49
C TRP A 151 -2.91 10.73 -12.41
N GLN A 152 -1.71 11.34 -12.26
CA GLN A 152 -1.09 12.31 -13.19
C GLN A 152 -1.85 13.63 -13.42
N TYR A 153 -2.81 14.04 -12.56
CA TYR A 153 -3.44 15.36 -12.65
C TYR A 153 -2.46 16.52 -12.48
N TRP A 154 -1.31 16.24 -11.88
CA TRP A 154 -0.22 17.19 -11.64
C TRP A 154 0.61 17.51 -12.90
N GLY A 155 0.56 16.69 -13.96
CA GLY A 155 1.26 16.91 -15.24
C GLY A 155 2.71 17.40 -15.09
N LYS A 156 2.98 18.62 -15.55
CA LYS A 156 4.31 19.25 -15.52
C LYS A 156 4.92 19.46 -14.13
N TYR A 157 4.12 19.47 -13.10
CA TYR A 157 4.60 19.67 -11.72
C TYR A 157 5.20 18.40 -11.09
N GLY A 158 4.99 17.24 -11.70
CA GLY A 158 5.57 15.98 -11.28
C GLY A 158 4.78 15.26 -10.19
N TRP A 159 5.23 14.06 -9.88
CA TRP A 159 4.60 13.14 -8.95
C TRP A 159 4.26 13.79 -7.60
N ASN A 160 3.03 13.60 -7.17
CA ASN A 160 2.54 14.02 -5.85
C ASN A 160 2.63 15.53 -5.57
N ALA A 161 2.60 16.35 -6.61
CA ALA A 161 2.70 17.80 -6.47
C ALA A 161 1.49 18.45 -5.77
N MET A 162 0.38 17.72 -5.56
CA MET A 162 -0.87 18.21 -4.97
C MET A 162 -1.40 19.48 -5.66
N GLN A 163 -1.13 19.59 -6.96
CA GLN A 163 -1.51 20.70 -7.81
C GLN A 163 -1.95 20.19 -9.17
N PHE A 164 -3.05 20.73 -9.68
CA PHE A 164 -3.52 20.44 -11.04
C PHE A 164 -2.64 21.14 -12.07
N ASP A 165 -2.36 20.43 -13.18
CA ASP A 165 -1.78 21.06 -14.37
C ASP A 165 -2.87 21.85 -15.10
N GLU A 166 -2.72 23.16 -15.12
CA GLU A 166 -3.69 24.09 -15.70
C GLU A 166 -3.90 23.90 -17.21
N GLN A 167 -2.96 23.25 -17.90
CA GLN A 167 -3.12 22.92 -19.30
C GLN A 167 -4.28 21.94 -19.52
N PHE A 168 -4.48 20.99 -18.61
CA PHE A 168 -5.48 19.94 -18.72
C PHE A 168 -6.66 20.14 -17.77
N TYR A 169 -6.43 20.90 -16.70
CA TYR A 169 -7.41 21.22 -15.66
C TYR A 169 -7.38 22.72 -15.37
N PRO A 170 -7.84 23.56 -16.34
CA PRO A 170 -7.71 25.02 -16.26
C PRO A 170 -8.50 25.63 -15.10
N ASP A 171 -9.61 25.02 -14.72
CA ASP A 171 -10.45 25.44 -13.61
C ASP A 171 -11.04 24.21 -12.87
N PRO A 172 -10.30 23.66 -11.90
CA PRO A 172 -10.76 22.51 -11.12
C PRO A 172 -12.03 22.80 -10.31
N LYS A 173 -12.24 24.07 -9.93
CA LYS A 173 -13.46 24.47 -9.22
C LYS A 173 -14.69 24.39 -10.14
N ALA A 174 -14.61 24.94 -11.34
CA ALA A 174 -15.70 24.86 -12.31
C ALA A 174 -15.99 23.41 -12.71
N LEU A 175 -14.97 22.55 -12.79
CA LEU A 175 -15.13 21.10 -12.99
C LEU A 175 -15.99 20.49 -11.88
N THR A 176 -15.62 20.70 -10.61
CA THR A 176 -16.36 20.14 -9.46
C THR A 176 -17.77 20.72 -9.36
N ASP A 177 -17.95 22.01 -9.58
CA ASP A 177 -19.26 22.64 -9.59
C ASP A 177 -20.17 22.03 -10.67
N SER A 178 -19.62 21.75 -11.87
CA SER A 178 -20.35 21.11 -12.97
C SER A 178 -20.76 19.67 -12.63
N LEU A 179 -19.87 18.91 -11.99
CA LEU A 179 -20.18 17.54 -11.55
C LEU A 179 -21.25 17.53 -10.45
N HIS A 180 -21.20 18.46 -9.52
CA HIS A 180 -22.20 18.56 -8.44
C HIS A 180 -23.59 19.00 -8.95
N ALA A 181 -23.65 19.68 -10.10
CA ALA A 181 -24.91 20.07 -10.73
C ALA A 181 -25.56 18.95 -11.57
N MET A 182 -24.91 17.80 -11.75
CA MET A 182 -25.43 16.66 -12.51
C MET A 182 -26.29 15.73 -11.68
#